data_7c44492c2c91d58326218e571fe868df
#
_entry.id   7c44492c2c91d58326218e571fe868df
#
_cell.length_a   1.000
_cell.length_b   1.000
_cell.length_c   1.000
_cell.angle_alpha   90.00
_cell.angle_beta   90.00
_cell.angle_gamma   90.00
#
_symmetry.space_group_name_H-M   'P 1'
#
loop_
_entity.id
_entity.type
_entity.pdbx_description
1 polymer ?
#
loop_
_entity_poly.entity_id
_entity_poly.type
_entity_poly.pdbx_seq_one_letter_code
_entity_poly.pdbx_strand_id
1 'polypeptide(L)'
;QRAGLENLTLLEEPQAAFYAWLEQMGDAWRQAVKLGDQILVCDLGGGTSDFTLIRVDEEDGELSLSRVAVGDHLLLGGDNMDLSLAATVQARLRAEGQKIDSWQFQVLTHLCRNAKEKMLAHDPLELCPLTIPGRGSKMLLGSTSTEINRAEVEKVILDGFFPKVESTDWAQRQRRFGLTELGLAYESEPAITRHLARFLHQGGEFIKPTAILFNGGVCKSPGVQARVLEVLNSWLDEPVKVLPNQDCDLAVARGAAAYGRARLQGGVRIRGG
;
A
#
# COMPACT_ATOMS: atom_id res chain seq x y z
N GLN A 1 -27.02 -5.15 -5.70
CA GLN A 1 -28.49 -5.28 -5.86
C GLN A 1 -29.27 -4.44 -4.82
N ARG A 2 -28.84 -4.37 -3.52
CA ARG A 2 -29.54 -3.53 -2.52
C ARG A 2 -29.46 -2.02 -2.78
N ALA A 3 -28.50 -1.55 -3.60
CA ALA A 3 -28.33 -0.15 -3.97
C ALA A 3 -29.10 0.24 -5.25
N GLY A 4 -29.91 -0.64 -5.83
CA GLY A 4 -30.70 -0.36 -7.06
C GLY A 4 -29.87 -0.31 -8.34
N LEU A 5 -28.62 -0.78 -8.32
CA LEU A 5 -27.78 -0.85 -9.52
C LEU A 5 -28.03 -2.19 -10.24
N GLU A 6 -28.65 -2.12 -11.42
CA GLU A 6 -29.02 -3.32 -12.19
C GLU A 6 -27.85 -3.90 -12.99
N ASN A 7 -26.92 -3.06 -13.45
CA ASN A 7 -25.77 -3.45 -14.28
C ASN A 7 -24.46 -3.13 -13.54
N LEU A 8 -24.12 -3.95 -12.56
CA LEU A 8 -22.90 -3.82 -11.78
C LEU A 8 -21.85 -4.86 -12.22
N THR A 9 -20.65 -4.40 -12.52
CA THR A 9 -19.48 -5.26 -12.66
C THR A 9 -18.48 -4.89 -11.57
N LEU A 10 -18.08 -5.87 -10.76
CA LEU A 10 -17.03 -5.69 -9.76
C LEU A 10 -15.67 -5.75 -10.47
N LEU A 11 -14.79 -4.86 -10.07
CA LEU A 11 -13.40 -4.78 -10.52
C LEU A 11 -12.53 -4.61 -9.28
N GLU A 12 -11.46 -5.38 -9.18
CA GLU A 12 -10.49 -5.26 -8.08
C GLU A 12 -9.65 -3.99 -8.21
N GLU A 13 -9.32 -3.35 -7.09
CA GLU A 13 -8.58 -2.08 -7.06
C GLU A 13 -7.24 -2.15 -7.80
N PRO A 14 -6.37 -3.18 -7.62
CA PRO A 14 -5.13 -3.28 -8.37
C PRO A 14 -5.34 -3.42 -9.88
N GLN A 15 -6.41 -4.13 -10.29
CA GLN A 15 -6.76 -4.26 -11.70
C GLN A 15 -7.26 -2.92 -12.26
N ALA A 16 -8.07 -2.18 -11.49
CA ALA A 16 -8.50 -0.84 -11.87
C ALA A 16 -7.30 0.10 -12.00
N ALA A 17 -6.37 0.11 -11.05
CA ALA A 17 -5.15 0.91 -11.12
C ALA A 17 -4.35 0.62 -12.40
N PHE A 18 -4.27 -0.64 -12.80
CA PHE A 18 -3.59 -1.02 -14.05
C PHE A 18 -4.34 -0.53 -15.30
N TYR A 19 -5.68 -0.55 -15.30
CA TYR A 19 -6.47 0.08 -16.39
C TYR A 19 -6.27 1.59 -16.48
N ALA A 20 -6.08 2.27 -15.34
CA ALA A 20 -5.74 3.69 -15.34
C ALA A 20 -4.37 3.94 -15.97
N TRP A 21 -3.38 3.07 -15.68
CA TRP A 21 -2.07 3.14 -16.31
C TRP A 21 -2.16 2.90 -17.83
N LEU A 22 -2.92 1.90 -18.30
CA LEU A 22 -3.14 1.66 -19.73
C LEU A 22 -3.78 2.88 -20.41
N GLU A 23 -4.78 3.49 -19.80
CA GLU A 23 -5.42 4.69 -20.33
C GLU A 23 -4.45 5.86 -20.40
N GLN A 24 -3.65 6.08 -19.36
CA GLN A 24 -2.64 7.13 -19.31
C GLN A 24 -1.58 6.95 -20.41
N MET A 25 -1.14 5.73 -20.64
CA MET A 25 -0.12 5.40 -21.63
C MET A 25 -0.66 5.42 -23.06
N GLY A 26 -1.98 5.22 -23.25
CA GLY A 26 -2.53 5.01 -24.58
C GLY A 26 -1.75 3.90 -25.31
N ASP A 27 -1.49 4.02 -26.59
CA ASP A 27 -0.75 3.01 -27.35
C ASP A 27 0.73 2.86 -26.94
N ALA A 28 1.30 3.83 -26.21
CA ALA A 28 2.69 3.78 -25.77
C ALA A 28 2.95 2.70 -24.70
N TRP A 29 1.90 2.08 -24.11
CA TRP A 29 2.10 0.97 -23.17
C TRP A 29 2.83 -0.22 -23.83
N ARG A 30 2.61 -0.46 -25.13
CA ARG A 30 3.29 -1.51 -25.90
C ARG A 30 4.80 -1.27 -26.07
N GLN A 31 5.26 -0.05 -25.86
CA GLN A 31 6.69 0.30 -25.86
C GLN A 31 7.27 0.28 -24.43
N ALA A 32 6.39 0.40 -23.42
CA ALA A 32 6.78 0.39 -22.03
C ALA A 32 7.03 -1.00 -21.47
N VAL A 33 6.42 -2.04 -22.07
CA VAL A 33 6.53 -3.44 -21.65
C VAL A 33 6.79 -4.33 -22.89
N LYS A 34 7.30 -5.53 -22.67
CA LYS A 34 7.62 -6.52 -23.71
C LYS A 34 7.00 -7.87 -23.39
N LEU A 35 6.90 -8.72 -24.40
CA LEU A 35 6.46 -10.11 -24.25
C LEU A 35 7.27 -10.82 -23.15
N GLY A 36 6.55 -11.49 -22.25
CA GLY A 36 7.13 -12.23 -21.12
C GLY A 36 7.32 -11.38 -19.84
N ASP A 37 7.10 -10.06 -19.90
CA ASP A 37 7.17 -9.22 -18.69
C ASP A 37 6.16 -9.69 -17.64
N GLN A 38 6.62 -9.66 -16.38
CA GLN A 38 5.82 -9.91 -15.18
C GLN A 38 5.67 -8.59 -14.42
N ILE A 39 4.48 -8.01 -14.44
CA ILE A 39 4.21 -6.70 -13.83
C ILE A 39 3.57 -6.92 -12.47
N LEU A 40 4.27 -6.51 -11.41
CA LEU A 40 3.73 -6.45 -10.05
C LEU A 40 2.92 -5.17 -9.88
N VAL A 41 1.63 -5.26 -9.65
CA VAL A 41 0.83 -4.15 -9.13
C VAL A 41 0.87 -4.21 -7.62
N CYS A 42 1.43 -3.17 -7.00
CA CYS A 42 1.60 -3.02 -5.56
C CYS A 42 0.68 -1.89 -5.09
N ASP A 43 -0.48 -2.24 -4.56
CA ASP A 43 -1.48 -1.30 -4.07
C ASP A 43 -1.43 -1.25 -2.54
N LEU A 44 -0.93 -0.13 -2.00
CA LEU A 44 -0.80 0.11 -0.57
C LEU A 44 -1.72 1.26 -0.16
N GLY A 45 -2.92 0.91 0.25
CA GLY A 45 -3.97 1.84 0.66
C GLY A 45 -3.90 2.28 2.11
N GLY A 46 -4.92 3.02 2.56
CA GLY A 46 -5.07 3.42 3.96
C GLY A 46 -5.37 2.23 4.88
N GLY A 47 -6.28 1.36 4.48
CA GLY A 47 -6.73 0.21 5.27
C GLY A 47 -6.17 -1.13 4.83
N THR A 48 -5.74 -1.26 3.58
CA THR A 48 -5.39 -2.54 2.96
C THR A 48 -4.14 -2.47 2.12
N SER A 49 -3.53 -3.64 1.90
CA SER A 49 -2.44 -3.84 0.94
C SER A 49 -2.78 -5.02 0.04
N ASP A 50 -2.69 -4.81 -1.26
CA ASP A 50 -3.08 -5.76 -2.28
C ASP A 50 -1.98 -5.92 -3.33
N PHE A 51 -1.70 -7.16 -3.73
CA PHE A 51 -0.72 -7.50 -4.76
C PHE A 51 -1.38 -8.25 -5.89
N THR A 52 -1.03 -7.88 -7.12
CA THR A 52 -1.50 -8.58 -8.33
C THR A 52 -0.34 -8.72 -9.31
N LEU A 53 -0.23 -9.88 -9.94
CA LEU A 53 0.71 -10.11 -11.04
C LEU A 53 -0.03 -10.14 -12.37
N ILE A 54 0.47 -9.36 -13.31
CA ILE A 54 -0.01 -9.28 -14.69
C ILE A 54 1.14 -9.69 -15.61
N ARG A 55 0.90 -10.67 -16.46
CA ARG A 55 1.86 -11.13 -17.48
C ARG A 55 1.53 -10.50 -18.82
N VAL A 56 2.59 -10.12 -19.54
CA VAL A 56 2.49 -9.68 -20.92
C VAL A 56 2.66 -10.91 -21.82
N ASP A 57 1.60 -11.26 -22.51
CA ASP A 57 1.53 -12.39 -23.46
C ASP A 57 1.43 -11.86 -24.91
N GLU A 58 1.41 -12.75 -25.87
CA GLU A 58 1.13 -12.46 -27.28
C GLU A 58 -0.09 -13.24 -27.74
N GLU A 59 -0.93 -12.59 -28.53
CA GLU A 59 -2.09 -13.19 -29.14
C GLU A 59 -2.31 -12.58 -30.52
N ASP A 60 -2.42 -13.41 -31.52
CA ASP A 60 -2.60 -12.98 -32.93
C ASP A 60 -1.55 -11.96 -33.42
N GLY A 61 -0.31 -12.02 -32.87
CA GLY A 61 0.79 -11.10 -33.21
C GLY A 61 0.76 -9.77 -32.45
N GLU A 62 -0.16 -9.58 -31.51
CA GLU A 62 -0.29 -8.38 -30.69
C GLU A 62 -0.05 -8.70 -29.21
N LEU A 63 0.53 -7.72 -28.47
CA LEU A 63 0.70 -7.88 -27.02
C LEU A 63 -0.68 -7.93 -26.32
N SER A 64 -0.84 -8.92 -25.49
CA SER A 64 -2.01 -9.12 -24.63
C SER A 64 -1.60 -9.15 -23.16
N LEU A 65 -2.58 -9.01 -22.27
CA LEU A 65 -2.35 -8.94 -20.84
C LEU A 65 -3.18 -10.02 -20.14
N SER A 66 -2.54 -10.79 -19.28
CA SER A 66 -3.22 -11.78 -18.44
C SER A 66 -2.87 -11.61 -16.96
N ARG A 67 -3.89 -11.64 -16.11
CA ARG A 67 -3.71 -11.67 -14.67
C ARG A 67 -3.38 -13.10 -14.24
N VAL A 68 -2.17 -13.30 -13.73
CA VAL A 68 -1.65 -14.63 -13.41
C VAL A 68 -1.70 -14.96 -11.93
N ALA A 69 -1.72 -13.94 -11.05
CA ALA A 69 -1.87 -14.14 -9.62
C ALA A 69 -2.55 -12.94 -8.95
N VAL A 70 -3.30 -13.23 -7.90
CA VAL A 70 -3.90 -12.24 -6.98
C VAL A 70 -3.53 -12.66 -5.57
N GLY A 71 -3.02 -11.71 -4.79
CA GLY A 71 -2.67 -11.92 -3.38
C GLY A 71 -3.90 -11.99 -2.46
N ASP A 72 -3.64 -12.41 -1.23
CA ASP A 72 -4.63 -12.28 -0.15
C ASP A 72 -4.89 -10.78 0.09
N HIS A 73 -6.13 -10.39 0.35
CA HIS A 73 -6.49 -9.04 0.74
C HIS A 73 -6.02 -8.81 2.18
N LEU A 74 -4.94 -8.06 2.36
CA LEU A 74 -4.33 -7.81 3.65
C LEU A 74 -4.98 -6.61 4.33
N LEU A 75 -5.58 -6.80 5.50
CA LEU A 75 -6.10 -5.71 6.34
C LEU A 75 -4.94 -4.99 7.06
N LEU A 76 -4.06 -4.41 6.29
CA LEU A 76 -2.81 -3.79 6.70
C LEU A 76 -2.50 -2.63 5.75
N GLY A 77 -2.41 -1.40 6.28
CA GLY A 77 -2.22 -0.21 5.46
C GLY A 77 -1.77 1.00 6.27
N GLY A 78 -1.93 2.19 5.69
CA GLY A 78 -1.51 3.45 6.28
C GLY A 78 -2.09 3.73 7.66
N ASP A 79 -3.34 3.32 7.91
CA ASP A 79 -3.99 3.51 9.20
C ASP A 79 -3.33 2.71 10.33
N ASN A 80 -2.83 1.48 10.02
CA ASN A 80 -2.06 0.68 10.96
C ASN A 80 -0.72 1.35 11.29
N MET A 81 -0.09 1.96 10.29
CA MET A 81 1.16 2.72 10.46
C MET A 81 0.95 3.93 11.37
N ASP A 82 -0.13 4.69 11.15
CA ASP A 82 -0.50 5.86 11.95
C ASP A 82 -0.77 5.48 13.41
N LEU A 83 -1.51 4.38 13.64
CA LEU A 83 -1.77 3.84 14.97
C LEU A 83 -0.49 3.39 15.67
N SER A 84 0.45 2.76 14.96
CA SER A 84 1.72 2.29 15.51
C SER A 84 2.61 3.46 15.94
N LEU A 85 2.67 4.53 15.13
CA LEU A 85 3.36 5.77 15.50
C LEU A 85 2.72 6.41 16.73
N ALA A 86 1.39 6.56 16.75
CA ALA A 86 0.67 7.13 17.87
C ALA A 86 0.88 6.32 19.17
N ALA A 87 0.88 5.00 19.09
CA ALA A 87 1.16 4.12 20.23
C ALA A 87 2.60 4.31 20.76
N THR A 88 3.57 4.48 19.85
CA THR A 88 4.97 4.73 20.22
C THR A 88 5.11 6.07 20.97
N VAL A 89 4.49 7.14 20.45
CA VAL A 89 4.48 8.46 21.10
C VAL A 89 3.73 8.42 22.44
N GLN A 90 2.57 7.74 22.49
CA GLN A 90 1.80 7.56 23.74
C GLN A 90 2.62 6.84 24.81
N ALA A 91 3.37 5.79 24.43
CA ALA A 91 4.21 5.06 25.37
C ALA A 91 5.31 5.96 25.97
N ARG A 92 5.92 6.82 25.13
CA ARG A 92 6.90 7.83 25.59
C ARG A 92 6.27 8.85 26.54
N LEU A 93 5.14 9.46 26.18
CA LEU A 93 4.40 10.38 27.04
C LEU A 93 4.06 9.75 28.39
N ARG A 94 3.63 8.49 28.38
CA ARG A 94 3.32 7.74 29.60
C ARG A 94 4.55 7.52 30.49
N ALA A 95 5.71 7.26 29.89
CA ALA A 95 6.98 7.13 30.62
C ALA A 95 7.39 8.47 31.28
N GLU A 96 7.04 9.59 30.66
CA GLU A 96 7.23 10.95 31.18
C GLU A 96 6.16 11.38 32.20
N GLY A 97 5.24 10.47 32.58
CA GLY A 97 4.17 10.74 33.54
C GLY A 97 2.94 11.44 32.94
N GLN A 98 2.91 11.65 31.62
CA GLN A 98 1.80 12.28 30.93
C GLN A 98 0.80 11.19 30.44
N LYS A 99 -0.49 11.42 30.68
CA LYS A 99 -1.55 10.50 30.25
C LYS A 99 -2.48 11.22 29.30
N ILE A 100 -2.74 10.57 28.16
CA ILE A 100 -3.75 11.01 27.19
C ILE A 100 -4.93 10.03 27.20
N ASP A 101 -6.14 10.57 27.00
CA ASP A 101 -7.35 9.76 26.90
C ASP A 101 -7.56 9.22 25.47
N SER A 102 -8.63 8.42 25.28
CA SER A 102 -8.93 7.81 23.97
C SER A 102 -9.20 8.82 22.86
N TRP A 103 -9.84 9.96 23.15
CA TRP A 103 -10.05 11.01 22.17
C TRP A 103 -8.74 11.72 21.81
N GLN A 104 -7.91 12.02 22.80
CA GLN A 104 -6.57 12.59 22.59
C GLN A 104 -5.67 11.62 21.79
N PHE A 105 -5.82 10.32 22.00
CA PHE A 105 -5.12 9.30 21.20
C PHE A 105 -5.56 9.31 19.73
N GLN A 106 -6.86 9.48 19.44
CA GLN A 106 -7.32 9.65 18.06
C GLN A 106 -6.74 10.91 17.41
N VAL A 107 -6.71 12.04 18.14
CA VAL A 107 -6.06 13.26 17.66
C VAL A 107 -4.57 13.02 17.40
N LEU A 108 -3.87 12.35 18.32
CA LEU A 108 -2.47 11.98 18.14
C LEU A 108 -2.26 11.12 16.89
N THR A 109 -3.16 10.16 16.60
CA THR A 109 -3.08 9.32 15.40
C THR A 109 -3.13 10.19 14.13
N HIS A 110 -4.01 11.19 14.07
CA HIS A 110 -4.05 12.13 12.94
C HIS A 110 -2.81 13.00 12.83
N LEU A 111 -2.26 13.45 13.97
CA LEU A 111 -1.00 14.21 13.98
C LEU A 111 0.17 13.33 13.48
N CYS A 112 0.22 12.07 13.88
CA CYS A 112 1.21 11.10 13.42
C CYS A 112 1.09 10.80 11.91
N ARG A 113 -0.14 10.73 11.36
CA ARG A 113 -0.36 10.64 9.90
C ARG A 113 0.31 11.80 9.18
N ASN A 114 0.01 13.03 9.60
CA ASN A 114 0.58 14.23 8.99
C ASN A 114 2.11 14.28 9.13
N ALA A 115 2.65 13.86 10.27
CA ALA A 115 4.10 13.78 10.48
C ALA A 115 4.73 12.74 9.56
N LYS A 116 4.17 11.53 9.47
CA LYS A 116 4.60 10.45 8.58
C LYS A 116 4.68 10.92 7.12
N GLU A 117 3.61 11.53 6.62
CA GLU A 117 3.54 12.00 5.24
C GLU A 117 4.61 13.05 4.93
N LYS A 118 4.86 14.00 5.85
CA LYS A 118 5.89 15.03 5.69
C LYS A 118 7.31 14.49 5.81
N MET A 119 7.54 13.54 6.71
CA MET A 119 8.87 12.98 6.98
C MET A 119 9.31 11.91 5.96
N LEU A 120 8.38 11.33 5.24
CA LEU A 120 8.66 10.36 4.17
C LEU A 120 8.42 10.94 2.76
N ALA A 121 8.30 12.27 2.64
CA ALA A 121 8.17 13.01 1.38
C ALA A 121 9.52 13.17 0.66
N HIS A 122 9.51 13.83 -0.52
CA HIS A 122 10.72 14.16 -1.29
C HIS A 122 11.64 15.15 -0.57
N ASP A 123 11.03 16.12 0.14
CA ASP A 123 11.74 17.08 0.99
C ASP A 123 11.33 16.85 2.45
N PRO A 124 11.98 15.87 3.09
CA PRO A 124 11.51 15.38 4.38
C PRO A 124 11.84 16.35 5.53
N LEU A 125 10.88 16.53 6.44
CA LEU A 125 11.13 17.19 7.70
C LEU A 125 11.91 16.27 8.63
N GLU A 126 12.89 16.83 9.36
CA GLU A 126 13.65 16.08 10.36
C GLU A 126 12.94 16.01 11.72
N LEU A 127 12.11 17.01 12.02
CA LEU A 127 11.39 17.11 13.29
C LEU A 127 9.98 17.65 13.06
N CYS A 128 8.98 17.09 13.72
CA CYS A 128 7.60 17.54 13.66
C CYS A 128 7.03 17.70 15.08
N PRO A 129 6.62 18.92 15.47
CA PRO A 129 5.94 19.14 16.74
C PRO A 129 4.53 18.54 16.68
N LEU A 130 4.12 17.90 17.78
CA LEU A 130 2.81 17.30 17.98
C LEU A 130 2.14 17.98 19.18
N THR A 131 1.07 18.74 18.94
CA THR A 131 0.30 19.40 19.99
C THR A 131 -1.07 18.73 20.11
N ILE A 132 -1.27 18.03 21.20
CA ILE A 132 -2.50 17.31 21.53
C ILE A 132 -3.34 18.25 22.40
N PRO A 133 -4.53 18.70 21.95
CA PRO A 133 -5.35 19.64 22.70
C PRO A 133 -5.89 19.01 23.99
N GLY A 134 -6.07 19.85 25.02
CA GLY A 134 -6.82 19.49 26.22
C GLY A 134 -8.32 19.42 25.96
N ARG A 135 -9.12 18.98 26.94
CA ARG A 135 -10.58 18.91 26.85
C ARG A 135 -11.30 20.02 27.59
N GLY A 136 -12.44 20.45 27.04
CA GLY A 136 -13.38 21.39 27.67
C GLY A 136 -12.78 22.79 27.90
N SER A 137 -13.11 23.41 29.02
CA SER A 137 -12.63 24.76 29.37
C SER A 137 -11.11 24.88 29.56
N LYS A 138 -10.39 23.75 29.63
CA LYS A 138 -8.93 23.66 29.70
C LYS A 138 -8.27 23.42 28.34
N MET A 139 -8.97 23.66 27.22
CA MET A 139 -8.50 23.32 25.88
C MET A 139 -7.13 23.94 25.51
N LEU A 140 -6.85 25.16 26.03
CA LEU A 140 -5.56 25.81 25.82
C LEU A 140 -4.55 25.52 26.96
N LEU A 141 -5.01 25.41 28.23
CA LEU A 141 -4.16 25.22 29.40
C LEU A 141 -3.83 23.74 29.68
N GLY A 142 -4.54 22.80 29.07
CA GLY A 142 -4.36 21.34 29.22
C GLY A 142 -3.80 20.64 27.98
N SER A 143 -3.19 21.39 27.05
CA SER A 143 -2.56 20.79 25.88
C SER A 143 -1.28 20.04 26.26
N THR A 144 -1.06 18.89 25.67
CA THR A 144 0.18 18.12 25.76
C THR A 144 0.97 18.34 24.49
N SER A 145 2.20 18.85 24.62
CA SER A 145 3.10 19.06 23.49
C SER A 145 4.25 18.06 23.55
N THR A 146 4.55 17.46 22.44
CA THR A 146 5.69 16.57 22.22
C THR A 146 6.16 16.73 20.77
N GLU A 147 7.13 15.96 20.36
CA GLU A 147 7.64 15.97 18.98
C GLU A 147 7.94 14.55 18.53
N ILE A 148 8.02 14.35 17.25
CA ILE A 148 8.51 13.11 16.63
C ILE A 148 9.59 13.48 15.62
N ASN A 149 10.65 12.68 15.56
CA ASN A 149 11.72 12.87 14.59
C ASN A 149 11.64 11.83 13.47
N ARG A 150 12.33 12.14 12.37
CA ARG A 150 12.34 11.32 11.17
C ARG A 150 12.84 9.89 11.43
N ALA A 151 13.90 9.74 12.23
CA ALA A 151 14.45 8.41 12.56
C ALA A 151 13.44 7.53 13.31
N GLU A 152 12.61 8.13 14.20
CA GLU A 152 11.52 7.40 14.87
C GLU A 152 10.47 6.94 13.85
N VAL A 153 10.08 7.81 12.90
CA VAL A 153 9.13 7.46 11.84
C VAL A 153 9.69 6.38 10.94
N GLU A 154 10.93 6.51 10.46
CA GLU A 154 11.59 5.49 9.63
C GLU A 154 11.68 4.15 10.35
N LYS A 155 12.06 4.14 11.61
CA LYS A 155 12.14 2.92 12.42
C LYS A 155 10.79 2.22 12.54
N VAL A 156 9.70 2.96 12.83
CA VAL A 156 8.37 2.36 12.98
C VAL A 156 7.81 1.95 11.63
N ILE A 157 7.94 2.78 10.61
CA ILE A 157 7.31 2.53 9.31
C ILE A 157 8.19 1.64 8.43
N LEU A 158 9.43 2.06 8.15
CA LEU A 158 10.27 1.34 7.18
C LEU A 158 10.81 0.03 7.78
N ASP A 159 11.23 0.03 9.04
CA ASP A 159 11.77 -1.19 9.66
C ASP A 159 10.68 -2.08 10.26
N GLY A 160 9.52 -1.50 10.64
CA GLY A 160 8.38 -2.25 11.17
C GLY A 160 7.48 -2.86 10.08
N PHE A 161 7.07 -2.05 9.09
CA PHE A 161 6.14 -2.49 8.04
C PHE A 161 6.82 -2.92 6.75
N PHE A 162 8.03 -2.45 6.48
CA PHE A 162 8.81 -2.78 5.30
C PHE A 162 10.23 -3.24 5.67
N PRO A 163 10.41 -4.21 6.57
CA PRO A 163 11.74 -4.69 6.93
C PRO A 163 12.47 -5.26 5.70
N LYS A 164 13.81 -5.15 5.71
CA LYS A 164 14.66 -5.84 4.74
C LYS A 164 14.65 -7.33 5.10
N VAL A 165 14.12 -8.14 4.21
CA VAL A 165 13.95 -9.59 4.40
C VAL A 165 14.40 -10.34 3.16
N GLU A 166 14.77 -11.61 3.32
CA GLU A 166 15.07 -12.49 2.19
C GLU A 166 13.76 -12.92 1.50
N SER A 167 13.85 -13.28 0.22
CA SER A 167 12.67 -13.77 -0.53
C SER A 167 12.03 -15.01 0.10
N THR A 168 12.77 -15.76 0.92
CA THR A 168 12.31 -16.96 1.64
C THR A 168 11.79 -16.68 3.04
N ASP A 169 11.88 -15.44 3.53
CA ASP A 169 11.38 -15.03 4.85
C ASP A 169 9.92 -14.57 4.76
N TRP A 170 9.01 -15.52 4.74
CA TRP A 170 7.60 -15.29 4.47
C TRP A 170 6.78 -15.05 5.72
N ALA A 171 5.72 -14.25 5.58
CA ALA A 171 4.64 -14.18 6.55
C ALA A 171 4.00 -15.57 6.73
N GLN A 172 4.06 -16.11 7.94
CA GLN A 172 3.43 -17.41 8.23
C GLN A 172 1.91 -17.23 8.31
N ARG A 173 1.16 -18.15 7.67
CA ARG A 173 -0.30 -18.23 7.88
C ARG A 173 -0.56 -18.65 9.33
N GLN A 174 -0.83 -17.71 10.20
CA GLN A 174 -1.41 -18.07 11.49
C GLN A 174 -2.83 -18.56 11.27
N ARG A 175 -3.16 -19.76 11.79
CA ARG A 175 -4.54 -20.20 11.94
C ARG A 175 -5.24 -19.15 12.81
N ARG A 176 -6.32 -18.55 12.29
CA ARG A 176 -7.19 -17.65 13.06
C ARG A 176 -7.73 -18.39 14.29
N PHE A 177 -7.01 -18.34 15.40
CA PHE A 177 -7.56 -18.70 16.71
C PHE A 177 -8.14 -17.41 17.30
N GLY A 178 -9.46 -17.46 17.46
CA GLY A 178 -10.28 -16.34 17.88
C GLY A 178 -9.81 -15.66 19.15
N LEU A 179 -9.80 -14.36 19.07
CA LEU A 179 -10.29 -13.36 20.00
C LEU A 179 -10.29 -12.04 19.21
N THR A 180 -11.37 -11.83 18.49
CA THR A 180 -11.68 -10.54 17.90
C THR A 180 -12.12 -9.59 19.00
N GLU A 181 -11.20 -8.89 19.62
CA GLU A 181 -11.55 -7.68 20.32
C GLU A 181 -11.83 -6.61 19.26
N LEU A 182 -13.11 -6.16 19.20
CA LEU A 182 -13.61 -5.07 18.36
C LEU A 182 -13.61 -5.28 16.83
N GLY A 183 -14.03 -6.42 16.32
CA GLY A 183 -14.71 -6.49 15.01
C GLY A 183 -13.85 -6.41 13.73
N LEU A 184 -12.56 -6.13 13.78
CA LEU A 184 -11.65 -6.13 12.63
C LEU A 184 -10.47 -7.04 12.89
N ALA A 185 -10.34 -8.08 12.08
CA ALA A 185 -9.18 -8.97 12.11
C ALA A 185 -8.01 -8.29 11.40
N TYR A 186 -7.18 -7.53 12.15
CA TYR A 186 -5.90 -7.05 11.63
C TYR A 186 -4.95 -8.23 11.40
N GLU A 187 -4.09 -8.10 10.37
CA GLU A 187 -3.02 -9.06 10.16
C GLU A 187 -2.08 -9.10 11.37
N SER A 188 -1.74 -10.30 11.81
CA SER A 188 -0.84 -10.48 12.96
C SER A 188 0.63 -10.23 12.61
N GLU A 189 0.99 -10.33 11.34
CA GLU A 189 2.31 -10.00 10.81
C GLU A 189 2.25 -8.63 10.11
N PRO A 190 2.86 -7.58 10.68
CA PRO A 190 2.81 -6.23 10.12
C PRO A 190 3.77 -6.02 8.93
N ALA A 191 4.71 -6.95 8.70
CA ALA A 191 5.73 -6.80 7.67
C ALA A 191 5.18 -7.06 6.26
N ILE A 192 4.81 -5.99 5.56
CA ILE A 192 4.28 -6.02 4.19
C ILE A 192 5.26 -6.71 3.23
N THR A 193 6.57 -6.52 3.42
CA THR A 193 7.60 -7.17 2.60
C THR A 193 7.62 -8.69 2.76
N ARG A 194 7.27 -9.25 3.93
CA ARG A 194 7.11 -10.71 4.11
C ARG A 194 5.88 -11.25 3.39
N HIS A 195 4.79 -10.47 3.38
CA HIS A 195 3.61 -10.83 2.60
C HIS A 195 3.89 -10.76 1.10
N LEU A 196 4.67 -9.77 0.63
CA LEU A 196 5.13 -9.67 -0.74
C LEU A 196 6.02 -10.88 -1.13
N ALA A 197 6.99 -11.25 -0.29
CA ALA A 197 7.84 -12.42 -0.49
C ALA A 197 6.97 -13.69 -0.67
N ARG A 198 5.99 -13.88 0.20
CA ARG A 198 5.05 -14.98 0.12
C ARG A 198 4.21 -14.94 -1.16
N PHE A 199 3.69 -13.76 -1.53
CA PHE A 199 2.88 -13.59 -2.75
C PHE A 199 3.66 -13.96 -4.01
N LEU A 200 4.95 -13.63 -4.08
CA LEU A 200 5.79 -13.95 -5.23
C LEU A 200 6.18 -15.43 -5.32
N HIS A 201 5.93 -16.22 -4.26
CA HIS A 201 6.09 -17.68 -4.31
C HIS A 201 4.76 -18.35 -4.67
N GLN A 202 4.61 -18.74 -5.93
CA GLN A 202 3.43 -19.41 -6.48
C GLN A 202 3.77 -20.84 -6.88
N GLY A 203 3.01 -21.83 -6.36
CA GLY A 203 3.22 -23.22 -6.74
C GLY A 203 4.60 -23.80 -6.39
N GLY A 204 5.33 -23.18 -5.47
CA GLY A 204 6.68 -23.58 -5.07
C GLY A 204 7.80 -22.89 -5.86
N GLU A 205 7.46 -22.05 -6.83
CA GLU A 205 8.42 -21.26 -7.61
C GLU A 205 8.37 -19.78 -7.23
N PHE A 206 9.52 -19.12 -7.27
CA PHE A 206 9.62 -17.68 -7.07
C PHE A 206 9.41 -16.97 -8.42
N ILE A 207 8.33 -16.21 -8.53
CA ILE A 207 8.06 -15.38 -9.70
C ILE A 207 8.87 -14.09 -9.59
N LYS A 208 9.69 -13.80 -10.60
CA LYS A 208 10.54 -12.61 -10.67
C LYS A 208 9.83 -11.50 -11.46
N PRO A 209 9.28 -10.45 -10.80
CA PRO A 209 8.72 -9.32 -11.51
C PRO A 209 9.79 -8.59 -12.31
N THR A 210 9.45 -8.16 -13.53
CA THR A 210 10.31 -7.32 -14.39
C THR A 210 9.94 -5.86 -14.32
N ALA A 211 8.68 -5.59 -13.91
CA ALA A 211 8.18 -4.23 -13.71
C ALA A 211 7.28 -4.16 -12.47
N ILE A 212 7.16 -2.97 -11.90
CA ILE A 212 6.27 -2.66 -10.78
C ILE A 212 5.46 -1.41 -11.06
N LEU A 213 4.16 -1.47 -10.74
CA LEU A 213 3.25 -0.33 -10.72
C LEU A 213 2.82 -0.09 -9.27
N PHE A 214 3.18 1.05 -8.71
CA PHE A 214 2.75 1.48 -7.39
C PHE A 214 1.40 2.16 -7.45
N ASN A 215 0.51 1.83 -6.51
CA ASN A 215 -0.79 2.46 -6.31
C ASN A 215 -1.11 2.60 -4.82
N GLY A 216 -2.16 3.37 -4.49
CA GLY A 216 -2.60 3.63 -3.13
C GLY A 216 -1.85 4.76 -2.42
N GLY A 217 -2.49 5.31 -1.39
CA GLY A 217 -2.03 6.51 -0.69
C GLY A 217 -0.67 6.36 0.00
N VAL A 218 -0.33 5.18 0.49
CA VAL A 218 0.97 4.87 1.12
C VAL A 218 2.10 4.94 0.08
N CYS A 219 1.83 4.54 -1.16
CA CYS A 219 2.78 4.60 -2.25
C CYS A 219 3.11 6.03 -2.74
N LYS A 220 2.42 7.06 -2.26
CA LYS A 220 2.83 8.45 -2.49
C LYS A 220 4.15 8.81 -1.79
N SER A 221 4.53 8.03 -0.79
CA SER A 221 5.78 8.21 -0.06
C SER A 221 6.98 7.70 -0.86
N PRO A 222 7.92 8.57 -1.28
CA PRO A 222 9.15 8.15 -1.94
C PRO A 222 9.99 7.23 -1.07
N GLY A 223 9.99 7.44 0.25
CA GLY A 223 10.71 6.60 1.20
C GLY A 223 10.18 5.17 1.24
N VAL A 224 8.84 5.00 1.17
CA VAL A 224 8.23 3.68 1.10
C VAL A 224 8.52 3.01 -0.25
N GLN A 225 8.35 3.72 -1.38
CA GLN A 225 8.67 3.17 -2.69
C GLN A 225 10.13 2.73 -2.76
N ALA A 226 11.07 3.57 -2.30
CA ALA A 226 12.50 3.25 -2.29
C ALA A 226 12.79 1.99 -1.45
N ARG A 227 12.17 1.84 -0.27
CA ARG A 227 12.35 0.65 0.57
C ARG A 227 11.76 -0.62 -0.08
N VAL A 228 10.57 -0.54 -0.68
CA VAL A 228 9.97 -1.69 -1.40
C VAL A 228 10.85 -2.09 -2.58
N LEU A 229 11.36 -1.11 -3.35
CA LEU A 229 12.28 -1.38 -4.46
C LEU A 229 13.62 -1.96 -3.97
N GLU A 230 14.17 -1.46 -2.89
CA GLU A 230 15.41 -1.99 -2.29
C GLU A 230 15.24 -3.47 -1.94
N VAL A 231 14.15 -3.82 -1.25
CA VAL A 231 13.86 -5.19 -0.85
C VAL A 231 13.58 -6.08 -2.07
N LEU A 232 12.72 -5.64 -2.98
CA LEU A 232 12.37 -6.41 -4.18
C LEU A 232 13.61 -6.66 -5.06
N ASN A 233 14.44 -5.63 -5.30
CA ASN A 233 15.64 -5.74 -6.12
C ASN A 233 16.71 -6.64 -5.47
N SER A 234 16.73 -6.79 -4.13
CA SER A 234 17.64 -7.75 -3.48
C SER A 234 17.30 -9.20 -3.79
N TRP A 235 16.09 -9.48 -4.28
CA TRP A 235 15.62 -10.82 -4.66
C TRP A 235 15.76 -11.11 -6.15
N LEU A 236 16.12 -10.10 -6.95
CA LEU A 236 16.13 -10.18 -8.42
C LEU A 236 17.55 -10.08 -8.97
N ASP A 237 17.77 -10.68 -10.14
CA ASP A 237 19.06 -10.60 -10.84
C ASP A 237 19.25 -9.22 -11.52
N GLU A 238 18.13 -8.59 -11.93
CA GLU A 238 18.10 -7.26 -12.54
C GLU A 238 17.08 -6.37 -11.81
N PRO A 239 17.35 -5.06 -11.68
CA PRO A 239 16.42 -4.15 -11.03
C PRO A 239 15.08 -4.09 -11.76
N VAL A 240 13.98 -4.12 -10.99
CA VAL A 240 12.64 -3.99 -11.52
C VAL A 240 12.40 -2.60 -12.11
N LYS A 241 11.75 -2.55 -13.29
CA LYS A 241 11.35 -1.29 -13.93
C LYS A 241 10.14 -0.69 -13.22
N VAL A 242 10.23 0.56 -12.78
CA VAL A 242 9.08 1.27 -12.20
C VAL A 242 8.23 1.83 -13.33
N LEU A 243 6.97 1.44 -13.40
CA LEU A 243 5.99 2.00 -14.33
C LEU A 243 5.45 3.33 -13.78
N PRO A 244 5.30 4.37 -14.63
CA PRO A 244 4.82 5.66 -14.15
C PRO A 244 3.35 5.58 -13.72
N ASN A 245 3.03 6.13 -12.54
CA ASN A 245 1.68 6.39 -12.09
C ASN A 245 1.57 7.85 -11.69
N GLN A 246 0.67 8.60 -12.32
CA GLN A 246 0.54 10.05 -12.09
C GLN A 246 -0.28 10.39 -10.84
N ASP A 247 -1.21 9.52 -10.46
CA ASP A 247 -2.17 9.86 -9.41
C ASP A 247 -2.68 8.59 -8.69
N CYS A 248 -2.04 8.28 -7.58
CA CYS A 248 -2.42 7.13 -6.75
C CYS A 248 -3.79 7.28 -6.06
N ASP A 249 -4.38 8.48 -6.00
CA ASP A 249 -5.70 8.69 -5.36
C ASP A 249 -6.84 8.40 -6.32
N LEU A 250 -6.67 8.76 -7.59
CA LEU A 250 -7.74 8.67 -8.60
C LEU A 250 -7.57 7.47 -9.54
N ALA A 251 -6.47 6.72 -9.44
CA ALA A 251 -6.18 5.60 -10.33
C ALA A 251 -7.31 4.57 -10.36
N VAL A 252 -7.85 4.17 -9.21
CA VAL A 252 -8.94 3.19 -9.13
C VAL A 252 -10.20 3.70 -9.83
N ALA A 253 -10.60 4.95 -9.58
CA ALA A 253 -11.80 5.53 -10.20
C ALA A 253 -11.65 5.70 -11.72
N ARG A 254 -10.50 6.21 -12.17
CA ARG A 254 -10.16 6.36 -13.61
C ARG A 254 -10.09 5.00 -14.29
N GLY A 255 -9.44 4.03 -13.67
CA GLY A 255 -9.32 2.68 -14.19
C GLY A 255 -10.65 1.95 -14.29
N ALA A 256 -11.54 2.11 -13.33
CA ALA A 256 -12.90 1.59 -13.42
C ALA A 256 -13.66 2.17 -14.61
N ALA A 257 -13.53 3.49 -14.86
CA ALA A 257 -14.12 4.15 -16.03
C ALA A 257 -13.47 3.64 -17.34
N ALA A 258 -12.14 3.51 -17.39
CA ALA A 258 -11.40 2.97 -18.54
C ALA A 258 -11.84 1.53 -18.87
N TYR A 259 -11.96 0.69 -17.85
CA TYR A 259 -12.47 -0.67 -17.99
C TYR A 259 -13.88 -0.72 -18.56
N GLY A 260 -14.77 0.14 -18.04
CA GLY A 260 -16.14 0.25 -18.56
C GLY A 260 -16.16 0.60 -20.04
N ARG A 261 -15.33 1.55 -20.48
CA ARG A 261 -15.20 1.92 -21.91
C ARG A 261 -14.63 0.76 -22.74
N ALA A 262 -13.57 0.11 -22.27
CA ALA A 262 -12.96 -1.04 -22.98
C ALA A 262 -13.96 -2.19 -23.19
N ARG A 263 -14.90 -2.38 -22.25
CA ARG A 263 -15.99 -3.38 -22.41
C ARG A 263 -17.03 -3.00 -23.47
N LEU A 264 -17.37 -1.72 -23.59
CA LEU A 264 -18.45 -1.26 -24.48
C LEU A 264 -17.95 -0.97 -25.89
N GLN A 265 -16.75 -0.43 -26.03
CA GLN A 265 -16.24 0.08 -27.30
C GLN A 265 -15.13 -0.80 -27.91
N GLY A 266 -14.74 -1.87 -27.24
CA GLY A 266 -13.53 -2.61 -27.56
C GLY A 266 -12.29 -1.89 -27.03
N GLY A 267 -11.26 -2.65 -26.71
CA GLY A 267 -9.99 -2.14 -26.16
C GLY A 267 -9.19 -3.24 -25.49
N VAL A 268 -8.03 -2.86 -24.95
CA VAL A 268 -7.17 -3.79 -24.23
C VAL A 268 -7.92 -4.33 -23.02
N ARG A 269 -7.96 -5.67 -22.90
CA ARG A 269 -8.55 -6.34 -21.74
C ARG A 269 -7.50 -7.20 -21.05
N ILE A 270 -7.48 -7.15 -19.73
CA ILE A 270 -6.70 -8.05 -18.92
C ILE A 270 -7.50 -9.33 -18.75
N ARG A 271 -6.96 -10.45 -19.22
CA ARG A 271 -7.58 -11.78 -19.13
C ARG A 271 -7.24 -12.44 -17.80
N GLY A 272 -7.99 -13.47 -17.45
CA GLY A 272 -7.83 -14.21 -16.19
C GLY A 272 -8.63 -13.58 -15.05
N GLY A 273 -9.28 -14.44 -14.29
CA GLY A 273 -10.12 -14.14 -13.14
C GLY A 273 -10.11 -15.31 -12.21
#